data_4acbf701c18e0498e6899f4c3a2b5f73
#
_entry.id   4acbf701c18e0498e6899f4c3a2b5f73
#
_cell.length_a   1.000
_cell.length_b   1.000
_cell.length_c   1.000
_cell.angle_alpha   90.00
_cell.angle_beta   90.00
_cell.angle_gamma   90.00
#
_symmetry.space_group_name_H-M   'P 1'
#
loop_
_entity.id
_entity.type
_entity.pdbx_description
1 polymer ?
#
loop_
_entity_poly.entity_id
_entity_poly.type
_entity_poly.pdbx_seq_one_letter_code
_entity_poly.pdbx_strand_id
1 'polypeptide(L)'
;MRKIAIVADGWRRFINYDWICGCRRYISEHHLDAEIYMFNSFGNFSKDEKYNDGEYNIFSLPDFSEFDGIILEITNVTKRKNSNRIIEPIKKSGVPAVSLLEKVPGLYHAGVDNYSAVKELVEHLVDAHGCRKINYIGGPQYVNENHDRLQAYTDVLQKHGILVEPDRILHRDYEVMTGAWAFDQFQEMGQKVDAFVCANDNIAVGVCHRAEELGFHVPDDFLVTGFDDFDKASYYKPRITTVSYIREDVAYAAMELLDHIWQGENVVESYYAPSHAVYQASCGCKSKHSKKRSQYVVNHIFQEVWETDLHNELMELKRGLLECSSYEQMAQCLAKCLSGLRCEEMYVYMNTDLVEAQKIDVVQDKEENYIAEGYPDDMMLLFAHKDGVFSGDIKKNAKELVPEMWDKKTNGFHLFLPIHFREREVGYLVLGNCDYMLDNQFVFDSLSTFSEALEYLHGKIVLRRANNKLSKLYILDSLTGLYNRMAYNELAEPLFEKCKAENTPVTIMFIDADHLKYINDEFGHDMGNIAIKGIADAIRESCPSDAVAMRYGGDEFVTILPNFNDDKAEQLYEAFPKKLQQIAQGYNVEFPIEASIGYIVVSDFAKPFNDYINEADEKMYAHKKARRVERQ
;
A
#
# COMPACT_ATOMS: atom_id res chain seq x y z
N MET A 1 -18.11 25.73 6.84
CA MET A 1 -16.73 25.24 6.64
C MET A 1 -16.62 24.70 5.23
N ARG A 2 -15.75 25.27 4.39
CA ARG A 2 -15.48 24.82 3.01
C ARG A 2 -14.55 23.63 3.02
N LYS A 3 -14.80 22.64 2.16
CA LYS A 3 -13.91 21.51 1.94
C LYS A 3 -13.15 21.70 0.63
N ILE A 4 -11.83 21.69 0.68
CA ILE A 4 -10.97 21.91 -0.48
C ILE A 4 -10.14 20.64 -0.71
N ALA A 5 -10.30 20.02 -1.89
CA ALA A 5 -9.47 18.92 -2.29
C ALA A 5 -8.21 19.43 -3.00
N ILE A 6 -7.04 18.98 -2.58
CA ILE A 6 -5.80 19.09 -3.35
C ILE A 6 -5.46 17.70 -3.88
N VAL A 7 -5.33 17.58 -5.20
CA VAL A 7 -4.97 16.34 -5.89
C VAL A 7 -3.59 16.56 -6.50
N ALA A 8 -2.57 15.89 -5.95
CA ALA A 8 -1.19 16.11 -6.37
C ALA A 8 -0.48 14.79 -6.64
N ASP A 9 0.28 14.74 -7.74
CA ASP A 9 1.16 13.63 -8.06
C ASP A 9 2.62 14.04 -7.92
N GLY A 10 3.38 13.22 -7.23
CA GLY A 10 4.81 13.40 -7.08
C GLY A 10 5.25 13.55 -5.64
N TRP A 11 6.47 13.09 -5.43
CA TRP A 11 7.14 13.05 -4.13
C TRP A 11 8.14 14.20 -3.92
N ARG A 12 8.24 15.12 -4.86
CA ARG A 12 9.13 16.30 -4.73
C ARG A 12 8.56 17.26 -3.71
N ARG A 13 8.91 17.03 -2.54
CA ARG A 13 8.74 17.49 -1.17
C ARG A 13 8.33 18.94 -0.99
N PHE A 14 9.19 19.88 -1.44
CA PHE A 14 8.96 21.31 -1.25
C PHE A 14 7.83 21.81 -2.15
N ILE A 15 7.56 21.16 -3.28
CA ILE A 15 6.50 21.58 -4.18
C ILE A 15 5.13 21.36 -3.52
N ASN A 16 4.90 20.17 -2.95
CA ASN A 16 3.63 19.87 -2.28
C ASN A 16 3.44 20.73 -1.02
N TYR A 17 4.53 21.01 -0.31
CA TYR A 17 4.49 21.89 0.85
C TYR A 17 4.15 23.34 0.46
N ASP A 18 4.76 23.88 -0.61
CA ASP A 18 4.48 25.21 -1.14
C ASP A 18 2.99 25.38 -1.52
N TRP A 19 2.37 24.33 -2.11
CA TRP A 19 0.94 24.35 -2.43
C TRP A 19 0.06 24.48 -1.20
N ILE A 20 0.37 23.73 -0.15
CA ILE A 20 -0.36 23.81 1.11
C ILE A 20 -0.15 25.15 1.79
N CYS A 21 1.09 25.63 1.85
CA CYS A 21 1.42 26.92 2.44
C CYS A 21 0.70 28.08 1.74
N GLY A 22 0.65 28.09 0.41
CA GLY A 22 -0.08 29.10 -0.36
C GLY A 22 -1.58 29.08 -0.07
N CYS A 23 -2.19 27.90 -0.04
CA CYS A 23 -3.60 27.76 0.31
C CYS A 23 -3.89 28.20 1.75
N ARG A 24 -3.08 27.75 2.72
CA ARG A 24 -3.23 28.12 4.15
C ARG A 24 -3.02 29.61 4.37
N ARG A 25 -2.09 30.25 3.66
CA ARG A 25 -1.86 31.68 3.69
C ARG A 25 -3.12 32.44 3.26
N TYR A 26 -3.73 32.06 2.13
CA TYR A 26 -4.98 32.66 1.65
C TYR A 26 -6.10 32.48 2.68
N ILE A 27 -6.32 31.26 3.17
CA ILE A 27 -7.34 30.93 4.17
C ILE A 27 -7.17 31.79 5.44
N SER A 28 -5.93 31.94 5.92
CA SER A 28 -5.62 32.74 7.12
C SER A 28 -5.83 34.22 6.91
N GLU A 29 -5.34 34.78 5.80
CA GLU A 29 -5.44 36.23 5.50
C GLU A 29 -6.88 36.69 5.27
N HIS A 30 -7.69 35.82 4.65
CA HIS A 30 -9.11 36.14 4.34
C HIS A 30 -10.09 35.56 5.38
N HIS A 31 -9.58 34.96 6.47
CA HIS A 31 -10.40 34.39 7.55
C HIS A 31 -11.47 33.41 7.05
N LEU A 32 -11.13 32.62 6.03
CA LEU A 32 -12.04 31.60 5.50
C LEU A 32 -12.18 30.43 6.49
N ASP A 33 -13.41 29.97 6.67
CA ASP A 33 -13.68 28.71 7.38
C ASP A 33 -13.56 27.56 6.38
N ALA A 34 -12.34 27.01 6.26
CA ALA A 34 -11.99 26.01 5.26
C ALA A 34 -11.06 24.93 5.81
N GLU A 35 -11.16 23.73 5.25
CA GLU A 35 -10.34 22.55 5.57
C GLU A 35 -9.75 21.97 4.28
N ILE A 36 -8.48 21.58 4.31
CA ILE A 36 -7.74 21.06 3.15
C ILE A 36 -7.60 19.54 3.26
N TYR A 37 -7.98 18.84 2.19
CA TYR A 37 -7.84 17.41 2.01
C TYR A 37 -6.90 17.15 0.83
N MET A 38 -5.67 16.76 1.10
CA MET A 38 -4.69 16.50 0.05
C MET A 38 -4.59 15.00 -0.23
N PHE A 39 -4.93 14.60 -1.43
CA PHE A 39 -4.72 13.26 -1.95
C PHE A 39 -3.43 13.26 -2.75
N ASN A 40 -2.42 12.52 -2.26
CA ASN A 40 -1.10 12.53 -2.86
C ASN A 40 -0.66 11.12 -3.24
N SER A 41 -0.12 10.97 -4.46
CA SER A 41 0.54 9.77 -4.93
C SER A 41 2.04 9.99 -5.04
N PHE A 42 2.80 8.90 -4.99
CA PHE A 42 4.21 8.88 -5.34
C PHE A 42 4.41 8.26 -6.73
N GLY A 43 3.46 8.47 -7.63
CA GLY A 43 3.44 7.90 -8.98
C GLY A 43 4.69 8.19 -9.78
N ASN A 44 4.95 7.39 -10.82
CA ASN A 44 6.12 7.46 -11.70
C ASN A 44 7.49 7.23 -11.04
N PHE A 45 7.52 6.85 -9.77
CA PHE A 45 8.76 6.58 -9.04
C PHE A 45 9.35 5.21 -9.41
N SER A 46 8.52 4.18 -9.46
CA SER A 46 8.95 2.80 -9.71
C SER A 46 9.10 2.51 -11.19
N LYS A 47 10.05 1.62 -11.54
CA LYS A 47 10.12 1.00 -12.86
C LYS A 47 9.03 -0.05 -13.06
N ASP A 48 8.42 -0.54 -11.98
CA ASP A 48 7.26 -1.42 -12.01
C ASP A 48 5.99 -0.59 -12.22
N GLU A 49 5.39 -0.70 -13.40
CA GLU A 49 4.16 0.04 -13.74
C GLU A 49 2.98 -0.31 -12.85
N LYS A 50 2.90 -1.58 -12.39
CA LYS A 50 1.85 -2.01 -11.48
C LYS A 50 1.95 -1.33 -10.11
N TYR A 51 3.17 -1.08 -9.65
CA TYR A 51 3.38 -0.30 -8.44
C TYR A 51 2.86 1.13 -8.60
N ASN A 52 3.23 1.79 -9.70
CA ASN A 52 2.75 3.14 -9.99
C ASN A 52 1.22 3.20 -10.16
N ASP A 53 0.59 2.18 -10.75
CA ASP A 53 -0.87 2.07 -10.87
C ASP A 53 -1.53 1.99 -9.47
N GLY A 54 -0.91 1.29 -8.51
CA GLY A 54 -1.34 1.25 -7.10
C GLY A 54 -1.29 2.62 -6.43
N GLU A 55 -0.20 3.37 -6.63
CA GLU A 55 -0.08 4.74 -6.12
C GLU A 55 -1.23 5.65 -6.60
N TYR A 56 -1.61 5.54 -7.87
CA TYR A 56 -2.69 6.35 -8.44
C TYR A 56 -4.09 5.98 -7.94
N ASN A 57 -4.27 4.88 -7.23
CA ASN A 57 -5.57 4.50 -6.67
C ASN A 57 -6.08 5.52 -5.65
N ILE A 58 -5.19 6.25 -4.96
CA ILE A 58 -5.58 7.26 -3.97
C ILE A 58 -6.56 8.31 -4.54
N PHE A 59 -6.46 8.60 -5.84
CA PHE A 59 -7.32 9.58 -6.50
C PHE A 59 -8.75 9.07 -6.77
N SER A 60 -9.01 7.79 -6.54
CA SER A 60 -10.37 7.22 -6.56
C SER A 60 -11.04 7.17 -5.19
N LEU A 61 -10.31 7.53 -4.13
CA LEU A 61 -10.84 7.56 -2.77
C LEU A 61 -11.90 8.66 -2.57
N PRO A 62 -11.66 9.95 -2.98
CA PRO A 62 -12.62 11.01 -2.75
C PRO A 62 -13.82 10.94 -3.69
N ASP A 63 -15.02 11.23 -3.16
CA ASP A 63 -16.13 11.71 -3.96
C ASP A 63 -15.98 13.23 -4.14
N PHE A 64 -15.48 13.64 -5.31
CA PHE A 64 -15.20 15.04 -5.56
C PHE A 64 -16.45 15.94 -5.51
N SER A 65 -17.65 15.39 -5.61
CA SER A 65 -18.91 16.15 -5.48
C SER A 65 -19.18 16.65 -4.05
N GLU A 66 -18.48 16.10 -3.04
CA GLU A 66 -18.59 16.51 -1.65
C GLU A 66 -17.68 17.70 -1.28
N PHE A 67 -16.88 18.20 -2.22
CA PHE A 67 -15.96 19.32 -2.03
C PHE A 67 -16.53 20.61 -2.58
N ASP A 68 -16.10 21.73 -2.03
CA ASP A 68 -16.47 23.08 -2.50
C ASP A 68 -15.52 23.59 -3.59
N GLY A 69 -14.28 23.09 -3.62
CA GLY A 69 -13.27 23.46 -4.60
C GLY A 69 -12.18 22.39 -4.74
N ILE A 70 -11.56 22.33 -5.91
CA ILE A 70 -10.51 21.35 -6.21
C ILE A 70 -9.30 22.08 -6.77
N ILE A 71 -8.12 21.76 -6.26
CA ILE A 71 -6.82 22.19 -6.78
C ILE A 71 -6.09 20.96 -7.31
N LEU A 72 -5.65 20.99 -8.56
CA LEU A 72 -5.08 19.84 -9.27
C LEU A 72 -3.65 20.13 -9.70
N GLU A 73 -2.69 19.29 -9.27
CA GLU A 73 -1.30 19.28 -9.74
C GLU A 73 -0.98 17.92 -10.34
N ILE A 74 -0.70 17.85 -11.65
CA ILE A 74 -0.46 16.63 -12.41
C ILE A 74 0.75 16.72 -13.33
N THR A 75 1.65 17.66 -13.09
CA THR A 75 2.84 17.90 -13.94
C THR A 75 3.73 16.66 -14.06
N ASN A 76 3.70 15.78 -13.05
CA ASN A 76 4.49 14.54 -13.03
C ASN A 76 3.76 13.33 -13.64
N VAL A 77 2.49 13.43 -13.98
CA VAL A 77 1.72 12.32 -14.56
C VAL A 77 2.07 12.16 -16.04
N THR A 78 2.95 11.22 -16.35
CA THR A 78 3.51 11.04 -17.71
C THR A 78 2.58 10.31 -18.67
N LYS A 79 1.64 9.48 -18.18
CA LYS A 79 0.76 8.66 -19.00
C LYS A 79 -0.63 9.29 -19.12
N ARG A 80 -1.09 9.51 -20.34
CA ARG A 80 -2.42 10.04 -20.62
C ARG A 80 -3.56 9.21 -19.98
N LYS A 81 -3.40 7.88 -19.88
CA LYS A 81 -4.35 7.02 -19.19
C LYS A 81 -4.53 7.47 -17.72
N ASN A 82 -3.43 7.72 -17.02
CA ASN A 82 -3.44 8.11 -15.60
C ASN A 82 -3.95 9.54 -15.43
N SER A 83 -3.54 10.47 -16.31
CA SER A 83 -4.09 11.84 -16.30
C SER A 83 -5.62 11.84 -16.48
N ASN A 84 -6.14 11.07 -17.44
CA ASN A 84 -7.58 10.97 -17.66
C ASN A 84 -8.31 10.35 -16.44
N ARG A 85 -7.72 9.35 -15.79
CA ARG A 85 -8.27 8.72 -14.59
C ARG A 85 -8.47 9.73 -13.46
N ILE A 86 -7.59 10.74 -13.37
CA ILE A 86 -7.67 11.81 -12.37
C ILE A 86 -8.62 12.91 -12.83
N ILE A 87 -8.49 13.38 -14.06
CA ILE A 87 -9.19 14.56 -14.58
C ILE A 87 -10.69 14.29 -14.79
N GLU A 88 -11.07 13.13 -15.33
CA GLU A 88 -12.47 12.84 -15.67
C GLU A 88 -13.42 12.83 -14.46
N PRO A 89 -13.09 12.22 -13.30
CA PRO A 89 -13.93 12.33 -12.10
C PRO A 89 -14.06 13.77 -11.61
N ILE A 90 -12.98 14.56 -11.65
CA ILE A 90 -13.00 15.98 -11.26
C ILE A 90 -13.97 16.78 -12.15
N LYS A 91 -13.85 16.64 -13.47
CA LYS A 91 -14.77 17.32 -14.40
C LYS A 91 -16.22 16.87 -14.22
N LYS A 92 -16.44 15.59 -13.98
CA LYS A 92 -17.78 15.03 -13.78
C LYS A 92 -18.44 15.51 -12.49
N SER A 93 -17.67 15.86 -11.48
CA SER A 93 -18.20 16.37 -10.20
C SER A 93 -18.94 17.70 -10.35
N GLY A 94 -18.56 18.50 -11.36
CA GLY A 94 -19.10 19.86 -11.55
C GLY A 94 -18.62 20.88 -10.54
N VAL A 95 -17.69 20.50 -9.65
CA VAL A 95 -17.09 21.39 -8.65
C VAL A 95 -16.05 22.29 -9.31
N PRO A 96 -15.97 23.58 -8.93
CA PRO A 96 -14.92 24.46 -9.42
C PRO A 96 -13.53 23.88 -9.18
N ALA A 97 -12.73 23.79 -10.25
CA ALA A 97 -11.41 23.19 -10.18
C ALA A 97 -10.35 24.08 -10.85
N VAL A 98 -9.20 24.22 -10.20
CA VAL A 98 -8.05 25.01 -10.67
C VAL A 98 -6.86 24.06 -10.85
N SER A 99 -6.32 23.97 -12.07
CA SER A 99 -5.07 23.24 -12.34
C SER A 99 -3.87 24.14 -12.06
N LEU A 100 -2.85 23.59 -11.36
CA LEU A 100 -1.59 24.28 -11.09
C LEU A 100 -0.58 23.95 -12.18
N LEU A 101 0.16 24.95 -12.65
CA LEU A 101 1.25 24.87 -13.62
C LEU A 101 0.80 24.33 -14.99
N GLU A 102 0.30 23.11 -15.06
CA GLU A 102 -0.19 22.47 -16.29
C GLU A 102 -1.62 22.93 -16.60
N LYS A 103 -1.86 23.41 -17.84
CA LYS A 103 -3.21 23.79 -18.29
C LYS A 103 -4.03 22.56 -18.66
N VAL A 104 -5.13 22.36 -17.95
CA VAL A 104 -6.08 21.30 -18.24
C VAL A 104 -7.33 21.89 -18.90
N PRO A 105 -7.65 21.53 -20.15
CA PRO A 105 -8.81 22.06 -20.85
C PRO A 105 -10.11 21.89 -20.06
N GLY A 106 -10.85 22.98 -19.86
CA GLY A 106 -12.11 23.00 -19.11
C GLY A 106 -11.97 23.16 -17.60
N LEU A 107 -10.77 23.37 -17.08
CA LEU A 107 -10.50 23.80 -15.70
C LEU A 107 -9.91 25.22 -15.72
N TYR A 108 -10.05 25.95 -14.60
CA TYR A 108 -9.28 27.16 -14.37
C TYR A 108 -7.80 26.81 -14.20
N HIS A 109 -6.92 27.81 -14.37
CA HIS A 109 -5.50 27.61 -14.32
C HIS A 109 -4.79 28.67 -13.47
N ALA A 110 -3.86 28.24 -12.63
CA ALA A 110 -2.90 29.08 -11.95
C ALA A 110 -1.48 28.58 -12.24
N GLY A 111 -0.59 29.47 -12.70
CA GLY A 111 0.76 29.05 -13.09
C GLY A 111 1.75 30.21 -13.19
N VAL A 112 2.83 30.01 -13.95
CA VAL A 112 3.87 31.01 -14.24
C VAL A 112 3.83 31.33 -15.74
N ASP A 113 4.03 32.59 -16.10
CA ASP A 113 4.20 32.96 -17.52
C ASP A 113 5.62 32.55 -17.99
N ASN A 114 5.72 31.27 -18.36
CA ASN A 114 6.96 30.66 -18.83
C ASN A 114 7.50 31.34 -20.09
N TYR A 115 6.59 31.74 -20.99
CA TYR A 115 6.98 32.40 -22.25
C TYR A 115 7.64 33.76 -22.01
N SER A 116 6.97 34.66 -21.28
CA SER A 116 7.50 36.01 -21.03
C SER A 116 8.78 35.97 -20.22
N ALA A 117 8.89 35.06 -19.24
CA ALA A 117 10.07 34.92 -18.40
C ALA A 117 11.30 34.45 -19.19
N VAL A 118 11.18 33.40 -20.03
CA VAL A 118 12.29 32.93 -20.86
C VAL A 118 12.63 33.92 -21.97
N LYS A 119 11.61 34.58 -22.55
CA LYS A 119 11.82 35.66 -23.52
C LYS A 119 12.74 36.73 -22.94
N GLU A 120 12.47 37.20 -21.72
CA GLU A 120 13.32 38.21 -21.03
C GLU A 120 14.76 37.70 -20.87
N LEU A 121 14.98 36.47 -20.46
CA LEU A 121 16.31 35.86 -20.31
C LEU A 121 17.06 35.77 -21.66
N VAL A 122 16.41 35.31 -22.72
CA VAL A 122 17.07 35.15 -24.03
C VAL A 122 17.30 36.50 -24.66
N GLU A 123 16.40 37.48 -24.58
CA GLU A 123 16.63 38.86 -25.01
C GLU A 123 17.84 39.47 -24.28
N HIS A 124 17.98 39.23 -22.96
CA HIS A 124 19.14 39.68 -22.21
C HIS A 124 20.48 39.09 -22.75
N LEU A 125 20.53 37.79 -23.06
CA LEU A 125 21.71 37.16 -23.64
C LEU A 125 22.07 37.74 -25.00
N VAL A 126 21.07 38.01 -25.83
CA VAL A 126 21.26 38.58 -27.17
C VAL A 126 21.63 40.06 -27.14
N ASP A 127 20.88 40.87 -26.38
CA ASP A 127 20.99 42.33 -26.40
C ASP A 127 22.11 42.86 -25.50
N ALA A 128 22.24 42.32 -24.28
CA ALA A 128 23.23 42.80 -23.32
C ALA A 128 24.61 42.13 -23.49
N HIS A 129 24.65 40.85 -23.92
CA HIS A 129 25.89 40.09 -24.05
C HIS A 129 26.29 39.75 -25.48
N GLY A 130 25.47 40.09 -26.48
CA GLY A 130 25.76 39.88 -27.89
C GLY A 130 25.80 38.42 -28.34
N CYS A 131 25.24 37.50 -27.58
CA CYS A 131 25.22 36.08 -27.91
C CYS A 131 24.49 35.82 -29.23
N ARG A 132 25.07 34.94 -30.08
CA ARG A 132 24.49 34.53 -31.36
C ARG A 132 24.43 33.04 -31.55
N LYS A 133 25.25 32.27 -30.82
CA LYS A 133 25.32 30.81 -30.85
C LYS A 133 24.79 30.28 -29.48
N ILE A 134 23.49 30.16 -29.39
CA ILE A 134 22.83 29.83 -28.13
C ILE A 134 22.29 28.41 -28.24
N ASN A 135 22.63 27.55 -27.29
CA ASN A 135 22.12 26.20 -27.19
C ASN A 135 20.97 26.16 -26.17
N TYR A 136 19.91 25.39 -26.46
CA TYR A 136 18.80 25.17 -25.57
C TYR A 136 18.82 23.75 -25.04
N ILE A 137 18.64 23.60 -23.72
CA ILE A 137 18.51 22.30 -23.07
C ILE A 137 17.15 22.26 -22.36
N GLY A 138 16.20 21.57 -22.98
CA GLY A 138 14.83 21.45 -22.52
C GLY A 138 14.59 20.25 -21.61
N GLY A 139 13.50 20.33 -20.87
CA GLY A 139 12.88 19.19 -20.17
C GLY A 139 12.15 18.23 -21.11
N PRO A 140 11.33 17.33 -20.56
CA PRO A 140 10.55 16.38 -21.36
C PRO A 140 9.61 17.08 -22.35
N GLN A 141 9.55 16.58 -23.57
CA GLN A 141 8.78 17.20 -24.66
C GLN A 141 7.27 17.17 -24.47
N TYR A 142 6.76 16.31 -23.60
CA TYR A 142 5.32 16.22 -23.30
C TYR A 142 4.82 17.25 -22.28
N VAL A 143 5.72 18.04 -21.66
CA VAL A 143 5.39 19.07 -20.66
C VAL A 143 5.11 20.40 -21.34
N ASN A 144 3.93 20.98 -21.13
CA ASN A 144 3.52 22.23 -21.78
C ASN A 144 4.43 23.42 -21.41
N GLU A 145 4.85 23.53 -20.16
CA GLU A 145 5.79 24.58 -19.74
C GLU A 145 7.08 24.56 -20.56
N ASN A 146 7.59 23.37 -20.92
CA ASN A 146 8.79 23.25 -21.74
C ASN A 146 8.54 23.73 -23.18
N HIS A 147 7.31 23.55 -23.71
CA HIS A 147 6.93 24.10 -25.01
C HIS A 147 6.94 25.64 -25.00
N ASP A 148 6.33 26.26 -23.97
CA ASP A 148 6.31 27.70 -23.83
C ASP A 148 7.71 28.30 -23.72
N ARG A 149 8.61 27.64 -22.96
CA ARG A 149 10.02 28.03 -22.80
C ARG A 149 10.79 27.92 -24.13
N LEU A 150 10.60 26.81 -24.85
CA LEU A 150 11.23 26.60 -26.17
C LEU A 150 10.68 27.58 -27.22
N GLN A 151 9.39 27.87 -27.21
CA GLN A 151 8.76 28.82 -28.12
C GLN A 151 9.35 30.23 -27.89
N ALA A 152 9.49 30.65 -26.64
CA ALA A 152 10.08 31.95 -26.30
C ALA A 152 11.55 32.04 -26.81
N TYR A 153 12.35 30.98 -26.61
CA TYR A 153 13.71 30.90 -27.12
C TYR A 153 13.72 31.05 -28.65
N THR A 154 12.91 30.30 -29.37
CA THR A 154 12.87 30.34 -30.85
C THR A 154 12.42 31.70 -31.38
N ASP A 155 11.38 32.30 -30.79
CA ASP A 155 10.82 33.57 -31.21
C ASP A 155 11.83 34.72 -31.04
N VAL A 156 12.58 34.73 -29.92
CA VAL A 156 13.63 35.73 -29.69
C VAL A 156 14.75 35.60 -30.69
N LEU A 157 15.24 34.40 -30.98
CA LEU A 157 16.28 34.19 -31.99
C LEU A 157 15.80 34.66 -33.36
N GLN A 158 14.60 34.30 -33.77
CA GLN A 158 13.99 34.75 -35.06
C GLN A 158 13.86 36.28 -35.14
N LYS A 159 13.36 36.91 -34.08
CA LYS A 159 13.24 38.38 -33.98
C LYS A 159 14.55 39.08 -34.20
N HIS A 160 15.67 38.49 -33.74
CA HIS A 160 17.02 39.04 -33.88
C HIS A 160 17.78 38.53 -35.14
N GLY A 161 17.08 37.81 -36.04
CA GLY A 161 17.71 37.29 -37.28
C GLY A 161 18.73 36.17 -37.03
N ILE A 162 18.67 35.50 -35.90
CA ILE A 162 19.53 34.37 -35.55
C ILE A 162 18.85 33.09 -36.03
N LEU A 163 19.57 32.24 -36.75
CA LEU A 163 19.02 30.97 -37.25
C LEU A 163 18.80 30.00 -36.07
N VAL A 164 17.60 29.45 -36.00
CA VAL A 164 17.31 28.37 -35.09
C VAL A 164 17.78 27.05 -35.70
N GLU A 165 18.88 26.53 -35.21
CA GLU A 165 19.49 25.28 -35.69
C GLU A 165 18.93 24.12 -34.81
N PRO A 166 18.31 23.06 -35.39
CA PRO A 166 17.78 21.94 -34.61
C PRO A 166 18.85 21.24 -33.74
N ASP A 167 20.10 21.19 -34.21
CA ASP A 167 21.21 20.56 -33.51
C ASP A 167 21.63 21.33 -32.23
N ARG A 168 21.09 22.53 -32.02
CA ARG A 168 21.31 23.34 -30.81
C ARG A 168 20.24 23.15 -29.76
N ILE A 169 19.31 22.22 -29.99
CA ILE A 169 18.18 21.96 -29.09
C ILE A 169 18.21 20.50 -28.65
N LEU A 170 18.40 20.26 -27.35
CA LEU A 170 18.36 18.93 -26.76
C LEU A 170 17.28 18.86 -25.69
N HIS A 171 16.66 17.70 -25.54
CA HIS A 171 15.60 17.45 -24.55
C HIS A 171 15.85 16.15 -23.78
N ARG A 172 15.61 16.18 -22.46
CA ARG A 172 15.64 14.98 -21.63
C ARG A 172 14.73 15.18 -20.40
N ASP A 173 15.21 14.90 -19.20
CA ASP A 173 14.54 15.18 -17.93
C ASP A 173 15.03 16.50 -17.31
N TYR A 174 14.47 16.87 -16.14
CA TYR A 174 14.85 18.10 -15.43
C TYR A 174 15.98 17.89 -14.39
N GLU A 175 16.78 16.85 -14.55
CA GLU A 175 17.81 16.47 -13.57
C GLU A 175 19.19 17.09 -13.88
N VAL A 176 20.03 17.17 -12.84
CA VAL A 176 21.41 17.70 -12.96
C VAL A 176 22.22 16.93 -14.01
N MET A 177 22.05 15.60 -14.07
CA MET A 177 22.77 14.75 -15.02
C MET A 177 22.38 15.02 -16.48
N THR A 178 21.20 15.58 -16.74
CA THR A 178 20.78 16.01 -18.09
C THR A 178 21.64 17.17 -18.58
N GLY A 179 22.00 18.11 -17.69
CA GLY A 179 22.93 19.20 -18.04
C GLY A 179 24.30 18.68 -18.41
N ALA A 180 24.87 17.78 -17.63
CA ALA A 180 26.17 17.15 -17.91
C ALA A 180 26.17 16.38 -19.25
N TRP A 181 25.16 15.54 -19.45
CA TRP A 181 24.93 14.78 -20.68
C TRP A 181 24.82 15.70 -21.92
N ALA A 182 24.00 16.74 -21.84
CA ALA A 182 23.78 17.66 -22.94
C ALA A 182 25.05 18.42 -23.29
N PHE A 183 25.86 18.83 -22.29
CA PHE A 183 27.14 19.46 -22.50
C PHE A 183 28.10 18.55 -23.27
N ASP A 184 28.21 17.26 -22.87
CA ASP A 184 29.05 16.28 -23.59
C ASP A 184 28.59 16.12 -25.04
N GLN A 185 27.28 16.03 -25.32
CA GLN A 185 26.74 15.91 -26.67
C GLN A 185 27.11 17.12 -27.54
N PHE A 186 26.99 18.35 -27.03
CA PHE A 186 27.35 19.55 -27.77
C PHE A 186 28.87 19.65 -28.01
N GLN A 187 29.72 19.16 -27.10
CA GLN A 187 31.16 19.07 -27.29
C GLN A 187 31.51 18.04 -28.37
N GLU A 188 30.88 16.87 -28.40
CA GLU A 188 31.07 15.87 -29.45
C GLU A 188 30.68 16.39 -30.84
N MET A 189 29.67 17.26 -30.95
CA MET A 189 29.25 17.92 -32.19
C MET A 189 30.25 19.01 -32.62
N GLY A 190 31.23 19.37 -31.79
CA GLY A 190 32.23 20.39 -32.08
C GLY A 190 31.65 21.81 -32.25
N GLN A 191 30.52 22.09 -31.66
CA GLN A 191 29.80 23.35 -31.80
C GLN A 191 30.44 24.45 -30.96
N LYS A 192 30.66 25.62 -31.58
CA LYS A 192 30.99 26.83 -30.83
C LYS A 192 29.73 27.39 -30.19
N VAL A 193 29.77 27.68 -28.89
CA VAL A 193 28.65 28.12 -28.08
C VAL A 193 28.98 29.42 -27.37
N ASP A 194 28.07 30.41 -27.42
CA ASP A 194 28.14 31.64 -26.66
C ASP A 194 27.36 31.55 -25.36
N ALA A 195 26.23 30.81 -25.36
CA ALA A 195 25.40 30.64 -24.18
C ALA A 195 24.57 29.33 -24.19
N PHE A 196 24.25 28.82 -23.01
CA PHE A 196 23.27 27.77 -22.77
C PHE A 196 22.03 28.34 -22.09
N VAL A 197 20.86 28.12 -22.67
CA VAL A 197 19.55 28.36 -22.05
C VAL A 197 19.01 27.03 -21.56
N CYS A 198 19.01 26.84 -20.25
CA CYS A 198 18.55 25.61 -19.59
C CYS A 198 17.12 25.78 -19.12
N ALA A 199 16.29 24.76 -19.34
CA ALA A 199 14.87 24.79 -18.95
C ALA A 199 14.67 24.91 -17.43
N ASN A 200 15.65 24.49 -16.63
CA ASN A 200 15.64 24.74 -15.18
C ASN A 200 17.07 24.85 -14.60
N ASP A 201 17.15 25.17 -13.31
CA ASP A 201 18.41 25.37 -12.59
C ASP A 201 19.19 24.07 -12.37
N ASN A 202 18.52 22.91 -12.28
CA ASN A 202 19.21 21.62 -12.17
C ASN A 202 20.07 21.37 -13.41
N ILE A 203 19.47 21.55 -14.58
CA ILE A 203 20.17 21.42 -15.86
C ILE A 203 21.33 22.42 -15.94
N ALA A 204 21.09 23.68 -15.54
CA ALA A 204 22.10 24.72 -15.54
C ALA A 204 23.33 24.39 -14.65
N VAL A 205 23.07 23.89 -13.43
CA VAL A 205 24.12 23.42 -12.52
C VAL A 205 24.88 22.24 -13.14
N GLY A 206 24.18 21.30 -13.79
CA GLY A 206 24.82 20.17 -14.48
C GLY A 206 25.76 20.59 -15.62
N VAL A 207 25.32 21.57 -16.43
CA VAL A 207 26.19 22.18 -17.48
C VAL A 207 27.41 22.79 -16.86
N CYS A 208 27.27 23.67 -15.86
CA CYS A 208 28.37 24.33 -15.21
C CYS A 208 29.37 23.35 -14.57
N HIS A 209 28.86 22.33 -13.88
CA HIS A 209 29.70 21.32 -13.25
C HIS A 209 30.51 20.51 -14.25
N ARG A 210 29.86 20.04 -15.32
CA ARG A 210 30.53 19.27 -16.36
C ARG A 210 31.57 20.12 -17.15
N ALA A 211 31.23 21.38 -17.41
CA ALA A 211 32.14 22.33 -18.02
C ALA A 211 33.43 22.51 -17.18
N GLU A 212 33.28 22.71 -15.87
CA GLU A 212 34.43 22.86 -14.95
C GLU A 212 35.32 21.60 -14.93
N GLU A 213 34.74 20.39 -14.92
CA GLU A 213 35.47 19.12 -15.01
C GLU A 213 36.34 19.04 -16.29
N LEU A 214 35.86 19.62 -17.39
CA LEU A 214 36.55 19.62 -18.69
C LEU A 214 37.45 20.84 -18.90
N GLY A 215 37.58 21.70 -17.86
CA GLY A 215 38.48 22.85 -17.87
C GLY A 215 37.90 24.12 -18.51
N PHE A 216 36.58 24.18 -18.74
CA PHE A 216 35.88 25.39 -19.15
C PHE A 216 35.46 26.24 -17.96
N HIS A 217 35.35 27.54 -18.14
CA HIS A 217 35.03 28.51 -17.09
C HIS A 217 33.77 29.30 -17.46
N VAL A 218 32.73 29.23 -16.63
CA VAL A 218 31.54 30.05 -16.77
C VAL A 218 31.71 31.28 -15.86
N PRO A 219 31.55 32.53 -16.36
CA PRO A 219 30.99 32.93 -17.65
C PRO A 219 32.04 33.20 -18.75
N ASP A 220 33.34 32.95 -18.52
CA ASP A 220 34.43 33.42 -19.38
C ASP A 220 34.41 32.75 -20.76
N ASP A 221 34.12 31.43 -20.85
CA ASP A 221 34.07 30.69 -22.11
C ASP A 221 32.68 30.74 -22.77
N PHE A 222 31.62 30.71 -21.96
CA PHE A 222 30.20 30.81 -22.36
C PHE A 222 29.32 31.17 -21.18
N LEU A 223 28.09 31.64 -21.47
CA LEU A 223 27.11 32.02 -20.48
C LEU A 223 26.14 30.87 -20.20
N VAL A 224 25.51 30.83 -19.01
CA VAL A 224 24.51 29.82 -18.65
C VAL A 224 23.33 30.48 -17.92
N THR A 225 22.10 30.10 -18.32
CA THR A 225 20.88 30.51 -17.63
C THR A 225 20.06 29.29 -17.24
N GLY A 226 19.30 29.39 -16.13
CA GLY A 226 18.38 28.41 -15.63
C GLY A 226 16.97 28.96 -15.46
N PHE A 227 16.14 28.31 -14.66
CA PHE A 227 14.78 28.67 -14.30
C PHE A 227 14.43 28.05 -12.93
N ASP A 228 13.54 28.61 -12.15
CA ASP A 228 13.00 28.18 -10.83
C ASP A 228 13.62 28.84 -9.59
N ASP A 229 14.78 29.48 -9.67
CA ASP A 229 15.53 30.09 -8.55
C ASP A 229 15.74 29.12 -7.36
N PHE A 230 16.09 27.87 -7.66
CA PHE A 230 16.41 26.90 -6.62
C PHE A 230 17.62 27.35 -5.79
N ASP A 231 17.61 27.08 -4.49
CA ASP A 231 18.68 27.46 -3.58
C ASP A 231 20.08 27.03 -4.06
N LYS A 232 20.20 25.81 -4.62
CA LYS A 232 21.45 25.31 -5.20
C LYS A 232 22.00 26.21 -6.30
N ALA A 233 21.16 26.81 -7.14
CA ALA A 233 21.58 27.74 -8.19
C ALA A 233 22.14 29.03 -7.60
N SER A 234 21.57 29.54 -6.53
CA SER A 234 22.03 30.72 -5.82
C SER A 234 23.34 30.52 -5.06
N TYR A 235 23.71 29.30 -4.69
CA TYR A 235 24.96 29.00 -3.94
C TYR A 235 26.01 28.31 -4.76
N TYR A 236 25.73 27.83 -5.97
CA TYR A 236 26.66 27.30 -6.90
C TYR A 236 27.71 28.39 -7.30
N LYS A 237 28.84 27.99 -7.82
CA LYS A 237 29.85 28.90 -8.40
C LYS A 237 30.12 28.48 -9.84
N PRO A 238 29.82 29.38 -10.80
CA PRO A 238 29.21 30.72 -10.65
C PRO A 238 27.74 30.63 -10.26
N ARG A 239 27.19 31.66 -9.58
CA ARG A 239 25.76 31.74 -9.30
C ARG A 239 24.97 31.77 -10.60
N ILE A 240 23.93 30.97 -10.69
CA ILE A 240 23.16 30.80 -11.92
C ILE A 240 22.19 31.96 -12.11
N THR A 241 22.21 32.57 -13.28
CA THR A 241 21.19 33.50 -13.77
C THR A 241 19.91 32.67 -14.01
N THR A 242 18.79 33.09 -13.46
CA THR A 242 17.55 32.28 -13.42
C THR A 242 16.29 33.14 -13.48
N VAL A 243 15.13 32.52 -13.53
CA VAL A 243 13.84 33.14 -13.29
C VAL A 243 13.38 32.79 -11.87
N SER A 244 13.05 33.80 -11.10
CA SER A 244 12.48 33.65 -9.75
C SER A 244 10.97 33.88 -9.77
N TYR A 245 10.25 32.98 -9.10
CA TYR A 245 8.84 33.12 -8.75
C TYR A 245 8.58 32.42 -7.42
N ILE A 246 7.52 32.81 -6.74
CA ILE A 246 7.10 32.20 -5.46
C ILE A 246 6.04 31.16 -5.75
N ARG A 247 6.36 29.87 -5.53
CA ARG A 247 5.39 28.76 -5.77
C ARG A 247 4.14 28.88 -4.92
N GLU A 248 4.29 29.30 -3.66
CA GLU A 248 3.17 29.56 -2.77
C GLU A 248 2.18 30.57 -3.39
N ASP A 249 2.65 31.55 -4.19
CA ASP A 249 1.77 32.54 -4.84
C ASP A 249 0.91 31.91 -5.92
N VAL A 250 1.36 30.82 -6.56
CA VAL A 250 0.53 30.06 -7.51
C VAL A 250 -0.66 29.39 -6.81
N ALA A 251 -0.40 28.73 -5.67
CA ALA A 251 -1.47 28.10 -4.90
C ALA A 251 -2.38 29.12 -4.20
N TYR A 252 -1.80 30.24 -3.75
CA TYR A 252 -2.57 31.38 -3.22
C TYR A 252 -3.55 31.91 -4.28
N ALA A 253 -3.08 32.09 -5.51
CA ALA A 253 -3.92 32.52 -6.61
C ALA A 253 -5.01 31.50 -6.99
N ALA A 254 -4.70 30.20 -6.88
CA ALA A 254 -5.72 29.18 -7.08
C ALA A 254 -6.84 29.28 -6.04
N MET A 255 -6.50 29.56 -4.78
CA MET A 255 -7.48 29.80 -3.73
C MET A 255 -8.29 31.08 -3.97
N GLU A 256 -7.64 32.17 -4.42
CA GLU A 256 -8.28 33.41 -4.80
C GLU A 256 -9.30 33.19 -5.93
N LEU A 257 -8.92 32.43 -6.97
CA LEU A 257 -9.84 32.06 -8.05
C LEU A 257 -11.07 31.29 -7.52
N LEU A 258 -10.88 30.31 -6.66
CA LEU A 258 -11.97 29.55 -6.06
C LEU A 258 -12.88 30.43 -5.22
N ASP A 259 -12.33 31.33 -4.41
CA ASP A 259 -13.10 32.22 -3.55
C ASP A 259 -13.95 33.21 -4.38
N HIS A 260 -13.39 33.82 -5.44
CA HIS A 260 -14.14 34.68 -6.36
C HIS A 260 -15.27 33.91 -7.09
N ILE A 261 -15.01 32.63 -7.48
CA ILE A 261 -16.06 31.78 -8.06
C ILE A 261 -17.19 31.55 -7.05
N TRP A 262 -16.87 31.25 -5.79
CA TRP A 262 -17.88 31.06 -4.75
C TRP A 262 -18.71 32.33 -4.47
N GLN A 263 -18.12 33.50 -4.68
CA GLN A 263 -18.81 34.77 -4.57
C GLN A 263 -19.65 35.12 -5.81
N GLY A 264 -19.56 34.30 -6.86
CA GLY A 264 -20.30 34.51 -8.12
C GLY A 264 -19.68 35.59 -9.01
N GLU A 265 -18.40 35.88 -8.83
CA GLU A 265 -17.68 36.89 -9.60
C GLU A 265 -17.21 36.31 -10.94
N ASN A 266 -17.04 37.20 -11.94
CA ASN A 266 -16.42 36.82 -13.21
C ASN A 266 -14.90 36.71 -13.02
N VAL A 267 -14.37 35.50 -13.16
CA VAL A 267 -12.93 35.22 -13.06
C VAL A 267 -12.28 34.96 -14.42
N VAL A 268 -10.99 35.24 -14.53
CA VAL A 268 -10.20 34.90 -15.70
C VAL A 268 -9.94 33.39 -15.74
N GLU A 269 -9.86 32.80 -16.95
CA GLU A 269 -9.60 31.38 -17.09
C GLU A 269 -8.20 31.00 -16.58
N SER A 270 -7.20 31.86 -16.77
CA SER A 270 -5.82 31.63 -16.36
C SER A 270 -5.25 32.81 -15.59
N TYR A 271 -4.63 32.53 -14.46
CA TYR A 271 -3.86 33.47 -13.65
C TYR A 271 -2.39 33.11 -13.70
N TYR A 272 -1.51 34.11 -13.72
CA TYR A 272 -0.06 33.91 -13.70
C TYR A 272 0.54 34.63 -12.50
N ALA A 273 1.23 33.85 -11.64
CA ALA A 273 1.98 34.40 -10.54
C ALA A 273 3.13 35.28 -11.05
N PRO A 274 3.45 36.37 -10.35
CA PRO A 274 4.54 37.25 -10.72
C PRO A 274 5.88 36.49 -10.83
N SER A 275 6.60 36.71 -11.93
CA SER A 275 7.94 36.16 -12.13
C SER A 275 8.88 37.25 -12.62
N HIS A 276 10.18 37.11 -12.36
CA HIS A 276 11.19 38.07 -12.83
C HIS A 276 12.56 37.39 -13.03
N ALA A 277 13.35 37.91 -13.98
CA ALA A 277 14.69 37.43 -14.20
C ALA A 277 15.63 37.90 -13.08
N VAL A 278 16.48 37.00 -12.60
CA VAL A 278 17.54 37.25 -11.61
C VAL A 278 18.89 37.07 -12.27
N TYR A 279 19.47 38.18 -12.70
CA TYR A 279 20.77 38.18 -13.38
C TYR A 279 21.91 37.98 -12.39
N GLN A 280 22.78 37.00 -12.65
CA GLN A 280 23.86 36.60 -11.74
C GLN A 280 25.16 36.28 -12.50
N ALA A 281 26.14 35.71 -11.78
CA ALA A 281 27.48 35.52 -12.28
C ALA A 281 27.58 34.62 -13.53
N SER A 282 26.70 33.64 -13.72
CA SER A 282 26.75 32.71 -14.84
C SER A 282 26.44 33.36 -16.20
N CYS A 283 25.83 34.54 -16.23
CA CYS A 283 25.73 35.35 -17.44
C CYS A 283 26.72 36.54 -17.46
N GLY A 284 27.68 36.59 -16.54
CA GLY A 284 28.65 37.68 -16.45
C GLY A 284 28.18 38.94 -15.73
N CYS A 285 26.91 38.96 -15.25
CA CYS A 285 26.36 40.09 -14.54
C CYS A 285 26.77 40.14 -13.08
N LYS A 286 26.84 41.36 -12.51
CA LYS A 286 27.06 41.51 -11.06
C LYS A 286 25.78 41.21 -10.31
N SER A 287 25.83 40.22 -9.41
CA SER A 287 24.70 39.88 -8.54
C SER A 287 24.33 41.05 -7.61
N LYS A 288 23.06 41.46 -7.64
CA LYS A 288 22.49 42.47 -6.73
C LYS A 288 22.03 41.87 -5.42
N HIS A 289 21.82 40.55 -5.36
CA HIS A 289 21.33 39.84 -4.19
C HIS A 289 22.34 38.87 -3.63
N SER A 290 22.65 38.94 -2.35
CA SER A 290 23.50 37.98 -1.67
C SER A 290 22.69 37.23 -0.65
N LYS A 291 22.13 36.09 -0.99
CA LYS A 291 21.69 35.12 0.04
C LYS A 291 22.95 34.74 0.85
N LYS A 292 22.85 34.71 2.19
CA LYS A 292 23.99 34.40 3.06
C LYS A 292 24.39 32.94 2.91
N ARG A 293 25.51 32.68 2.23
CA ARG A 293 26.06 31.32 2.06
C ARG A 293 26.22 30.56 3.40
N SER A 294 26.55 31.29 4.48
CA SER A 294 26.66 30.71 5.81
C SER A 294 25.36 30.09 6.30
N GLN A 295 24.21 30.70 6.01
CA GLN A 295 22.91 30.15 6.39
C GLN A 295 22.61 28.86 5.62
N TYR A 296 22.90 28.82 4.33
CA TYR A 296 22.74 27.61 3.51
C TYR A 296 23.59 26.45 4.06
N VAL A 297 24.88 26.70 4.35
CA VAL A 297 25.78 25.68 4.89
C VAL A 297 25.28 25.15 6.23
N VAL A 298 24.82 26.05 7.11
CA VAL A 298 24.25 25.64 8.41
C VAL A 298 22.99 24.78 8.20
N ASN A 299 22.07 25.22 7.36
CA ASN A 299 20.85 24.46 7.06
C ASN A 299 21.17 23.08 6.46
N HIS A 300 22.17 23.03 5.57
CA HIS A 300 22.59 21.76 4.93
C HIS A 300 23.20 20.78 5.96
N ILE A 301 24.05 21.30 6.89
CA ILE A 301 24.62 20.48 7.97
C ILE A 301 23.52 19.91 8.85
N PHE A 302 22.54 20.73 9.27
CA PHE A 302 21.43 20.25 10.07
C PHE A 302 20.56 19.25 9.32
N GLN A 303 20.34 19.47 8.02
CA GLN A 303 19.61 18.56 7.15
C GLN A 303 20.33 17.20 7.08
N GLU A 304 21.64 17.16 6.88
CA GLU A 304 22.43 15.93 6.80
C GLU A 304 22.37 15.11 8.11
N VAL A 305 22.52 15.80 9.25
CA VAL A 305 22.39 15.14 10.58
C VAL A 305 21.01 14.54 10.73
N TRP A 306 20.01 15.30 10.39
CA TRP A 306 18.63 14.89 10.53
C TRP A 306 18.23 13.76 9.56
N GLU A 307 18.68 13.77 8.29
CA GLU A 307 18.51 12.67 7.37
C GLU A 307 19.13 11.36 7.89
N THR A 308 20.25 11.47 8.64
CA THR A 308 20.88 10.32 9.30
C THR A 308 19.97 9.76 10.40
N ASP A 309 19.38 10.61 11.23
CA ASP A 309 18.45 10.18 12.28
C ASP A 309 17.20 9.53 11.70
N LEU A 310 16.63 10.09 10.64
CA LEU A 310 15.49 9.51 9.93
C LEU A 310 15.80 8.15 9.28
N HIS A 311 17.02 8.00 8.74
CA HIS A 311 17.47 6.71 8.22
C HIS A 311 17.52 5.65 9.34
N ASN A 312 18.01 6.00 10.53
CA ASN A 312 18.02 5.10 11.68
C ASN A 312 16.60 4.70 12.09
N GLU A 313 15.67 5.66 12.14
CA GLU A 313 14.25 5.39 12.43
C GLU A 313 13.61 4.45 11.39
N LEU A 314 13.94 4.62 10.11
CA LEU A 314 13.47 3.73 9.05
C LEU A 314 14.02 2.29 9.20
N MET A 315 15.28 2.16 9.62
CA MET A 315 15.87 0.84 9.91
C MET A 315 15.20 0.16 11.11
N GLU A 316 14.86 0.92 12.17
CA GLU A 316 14.11 0.38 13.32
C GLU A 316 12.66 0.02 12.92
N LEU A 317 12.00 0.83 12.09
CA LEU A 317 10.70 0.48 11.52
C LEU A 317 10.76 -0.86 10.79
N LYS A 318 11.71 -1.01 9.87
CA LYS A 318 11.88 -2.25 9.09
C LYS A 318 12.07 -3.47 9.99
N ARG A 319 12.89 -3.35 11.04
CA ARG A 319 13.11 -4.43 12.01
C ARG A 319 11.82 -4.76 12.76
N GLY A 320 11.14 -3.74 13.30
CA GLY A 320 9.91 -3.92 14.04
C GLY A 320 8.80 -4.57 13.22
N LEU A 321 8.65 -4.17 11.94
CA LEU A 321 7.65 -4.73 11.04
C LEU A 321 7.86 -6.22 10.77
N LEU A 322 9.12 -6.70 10.70
CA LEU A 322 9.42 -8.13 10.49
C LEU A 322 9.05 -9.01 11.70
N GLU A 323 8.99 -8.44 12.90
CA GLU A 323 8.59 -9.13 14.12
C GLU A 323 7.07 -9.17 14.31
N CYS A 324 6.32 -8.37 13.56
CA CYS A 324 4.88 -8.31 13.68
C CYS A 324 4.20 -9.60 13.20
N SER A 325 3.13 -9.97 13.90
CA SER A 325 2.29 -11.14 13.61
C SER A 325 0.85 -10.77 13.25
N SER A 326 0.48 -9.50 13.36
CA SER A 326 -0.83 -8.96 13.01
C SER A 326 -0.73 -7.59 12.34
N TYR A 327 -1.77 -7.21 11.61
CA TYR A 327 -1.86 -5.90 10.96
C TYR A 327 -1.92 -4.75 11.97
N GLU A 328 -2.56 -4.96 13.13
CA GLU A 328 -2.62 -3.98 14.21
C GLU A 328 -1.24 -3.68 14.78
N GLN A 329 -0.41 -4.71 15.00
CA GLN A 329 0.98 -4.54 15.44
C GLN A 329 1.79 -3.75 14.41
N MET A 330 1.59 -4.03 13.13
CA MET A 330 2.26 -3.30 12.05
C MET A 330 1.86 -1.82 12.02
N ALA A 331 0.56 -1.52 12.14
CA ALA A 331 0.08 -0.14 12.21
C ALA A 331 0.64 0.61 13.42
N GLN A 332 0.76 -0.05 14.58
CA GLN A 332 1.41 0.52 15.77
C GLN A 332 2.90 0.77 15.56
N CYS A 333 3.61 -0.12 14.85
CA CYS A 333 5.01 0.07 14.49
C CYS A 333 5.20 1.31 13.60
N LEU A 334 4.36 1.46 12.57
CA LEU A 334 4.37 2.63 11.71
C LEU A 334 4.07 3.91 12.50
N ALA A 335 3.05 3.88 13.35
CA ALA A 335 2.69 4.98 14.23
C ALA A 335 3.85 5.43 15.12
N LYS A 336 4.56 4.48 15.72
CA LYS A 336 5.72 4.78 16.57
C LYS A 336 6.83 5.45 15.77
N CYS A 337 7.13 4.97 14.57
CA CYS A 337 8.12 5.57 13.68
C CYS A 337 7.73 7.01 13.31
N LEU A 338 6.47 7.23 12.95
CA LEU A 338 5.97 8.53 12.53
C LEU A 338 5.71 9.52 13.69
N SER A 339 5.64 9.05 14.95
CA SER A 339 5.38 9.91 16.12
C SER A 339 6.45 10.97 16.35
N GLY A 340 7.70 10.73 15.94
CA GLY A 340 8.80 11.70 15.97
C GLY A 340 8.65 12.89 15.03
N LEU A 341 7.68 12.84 14.12
CA LEU A 341 7.52 13.76 12.99
C LEU A 341 6.41 14.81 13.18
N ARG A 342 6.14 15.24 14.41
CA ARG A 342 5.19 16.34 14.71
C ARG A 342 3.85 16.25 13.96
N CYS A 343 3.29 15.04 13.86
CA CYS A 343 1.96 14.81 13.33
C CYS A 343 0.93 14.85 14.46
N GLU A 344 -0.09 15.71 14.37
CA GLU A 344 -1.12 15.81 15.41
C GLU A 344 -2.08 14.63 15.35
N GLU A 345 -2.36 14.13 14.15
CA GLU A 345 -3.33 13.08 13.90
C GLU A 345 -2.80 12.06 12.89
N MET A 346 -3.10 10.78 13.14
CA MET A 346 -2.79 9.70 12.19
C MET A 346 -3.88 8.64 12.22
N TYR A 347 -4.30 8.18 11.03
CA TYR A 347 -5.28 7.13 10.85
C TYR A 347 -4.79 6.12 9.81
N VAL A 348 -4.89 4.84 10.12
CA VAL A 348 -4.61 3.74 9.18
C VAL A 348 -5.89 3.00 8.90
N TYR A 349 -6.37 3.10 7.67
CA TYR A 349 -7.52 2.36 7.18
C TYR A 349 -7.07 1.19 6.32
N MET A 350 -7.70 0.05 6.51
CA MET A 350 -7.42 -1.17 5.75
C MET A 350 -8.72 -1.77 5.20
N ASN A 351 -8.60 -2.49 4.10
CA ASN A 351 -9.70 -3.28 3.55
C ASN A 351 -10.24 -4.27 4.60
N THR A 352 -11.56 -4.22 4.85
CA THR A 352 -12.21 -5.02 5.88
C THR A 352 -12.01 -6.52 5.64
N ASP A 353 -12.12 -6.98 4.38
CA ASP A 353 -11.96 -8.40 4.04
C ASP A 353 -10.52 -8.88 4.35
N LEU A 354 -9.51 -8.04 4.13
CA LEU A 354 -8.12 -8.35 4.45
C LEU A 354 -7.92 -8.55 5.96
N VAL A 355 -8.47 -7.64 6.77
CA VAL A 355 -8.32 -7.68 8.23
C VAL A 355 -9.13 -8.82 8.84
N GLU A 356 -10.37 -9.03 8.41
CA GLU A 356 -11.20 -10.15 8.87
C GLU A 356 -10.62 -11.49 8.47
N ALA A 357 -10.04 -11.58 7.28
CA ALA A 357 -9.36 -12.78 6.83
C ALA A 357 -8.26 -13.23 7.79
N GLN A 358 -7.57 -12.33 8.48
CA GLN A 358 -6.57 -12.69 9.49
C GLN A 358 -7.17 -13.45 10.69
N LYS A 359 -8.42 -13.15 11.07
CA LYS A 359 -9.09 -13.66 12.29
C LYS A 359 -9.76 -15.02 12.10
N ILE A 360 -9.98 -15.45 10.86
CA ILE A 360 -10.75 -16.67 10.57
C ILE A 360 -9.81 -17.84 10.33
N ASP A 361 -9.79 -18.80 11.29
CA ASP A 361 -9.10 -20.10 11.13
C ASP A 361 -9.81 -21.05 10.13
N VAL A 362 -11.03 -20.73 9.74
CA VAL A 362 -11.87 -21.53 8.84
C VAL A 362 -11.84 -20.94 7.44
N VAL A 363 -11.38 -21.74 6.51
CA VAL A 363 -11.39 -21.44 5.07
C VAL A 363 -12.83 -21.28 4.60
N GLN A 364 -13.32 -20.06 4.50
CA GLN A 364 -14.36 -19.76 3.54
C GLN A 364 -13.69 -19.60 2.18
N ASP A 365 -14.18 -20.34 1.16
CA ASP A 365 -13.74 -20.23 -0.25
C ASP A 365 -14.21 -18.88 -0.89
N LYS A 366 -14.15 -17.80 -0.13
CA LYS A 366 -14.27 -16.45 -0.71
C LYS A 366 -12.93 -16.12 -1.34
N GLU A 367 -12.91 -16.00 -2.66
CA GLU A 367 -11.83 -15.30 -3.35
C GLU A 367 -11.63 -13.97 -2.64
N GLU A 368 -10.41 -13.72 -2.16
CA GLU A 368 -10.04 -12.45 -1.58
C GLU A 368 -10.17 -11.41 -2.70
N ASN A 369 -11.25 -10.65 -2.69
CA ASN A 369 -11.51 -9.59 -3.66
C ASN A 369 -10.65 -8.38 -3.32
N TYR A 370 -9.36 -8.44 -3.72
CA TYR A 370 -8.54 -7.24 -3.80
C TYR A 370 -9.00 -6.44 -5.00
N ILE A 371 -9.40 -5.22 -4.76
CA ILE A 371 -9.83 -4.32 -5.82
C ILE A 371 -8.58 -3.77 -6.49
N ALA A 372 -8.43 -4.03 -7.79
CA ALA A 372 -7.33 -3.52 -8.59
C ALA A 372 -7.50 -2.02 -8.94
N GLU A 373 -8.70 -1.48 -8.81
CA GLU A 373 -9.03 -0.08 -9.09
C GLU A 373 -10.06 0.44 -8.06
N GLY A 374 -9.62 1.41 -7.24
CA GLY A 374 -10.46 2.06 -6.24
C GLY A 374 -10.51 1.40 -4.87
N TYR A 375 -11.34 1.93 -4.00
CA TYR A 375 -11.51 1.49 -2.61
C TYR A 375 -12.87 0.79 -2.43
N PRO A 376 -12.95 -0.27 -1.58
CA PRO A 376 -14.24 -0.86 -1.23
C PRO A 376 -15.06 0.09 -0.38
N ASP A 377 -16.39 -0.09 -0.40
CA ASP A 377 -17.30 0.74 0.41
C ASP A 377 -17.05 0.57 1.92
N ASP A 378 -16.60 -0.60 2.35
CA ASP A 378 -16.31 -0.93 3.74
C ASP A 378 -14.80 -0.96 4.01
N MET A 379 -14.32 0.00 4.78
CA MET A 379 -12.95 0.07 5.28
C MET A 379 -12.94 -0.08 6.80
N MET A 380 -11.90 -0.66 7.33
CA MET A 380 -11.68 -0.80 8.76
C MET A 380 -10.64 0.19 9.25
N LEU A 381 -10.99 1.02 10.22
CA LEU A 381 -10.02 1.85 10.94
C LEU A 381 -9.21 0.94 11.87
N LEU A 382 -8.00 0.60 11.44
CA LEU A 382 -7.11 -0.30 12.15
C LEU A 382 -6.37 0.39 13.29
N PHE A 383 -6.02 1.65 13.08
CA PHE A 383 -5.28 2.46 14.03
C PHE A 383 -5.67 3.93 13.93
N ALA A 384 -5.83 4.58 15.08
CA ALA A 384 -6.03 6.02 15.18
C ALA A 384 -5.16 6.58 16.31
N HIS A 385 -4.48 7.69 16.06
CA HIS A 385 -3.72 8.46 17.03
C HIS A 385 -4.17 9.92 16.96
N LYS A 386 -4.68 10.43 18.07
CA LYS A 386 -4.96 11.85 18.32
C LYS A 386 -4.97 12.04 19.82
N ASP A 387 -4.18 12.95 20.35
CA ASP A 387 -4.10 13.31 21.79
C ASP A 387 -3.98 12.11 22.77
N GLY A 388 -3.78 10.92 22.25
CA GLY A 388 -3.70 9.63 22.95
C GLY A 388 -3.83 8.48 21.96
N VAL A 389 -3.27 7.33 22.29
CA VAL A 389 -3.29 6.15 21.43
C VAL A 389 -4.67 5.50 21.49
N PHE A 390 -5.31 5.36 20.36
CA PHE A 390 -6.51 4.51 20.20
C PHE A 390 -6.20 3.40 19.20
N SER A 391 -6.49 2.16 19.55
CA SER A 391 -6.48 1.03 18.64
C SER A 391 -7.84 0.32 18.71
N GLY A 392 -8.48 0.06 17.60
CA GLY A 392 -9.74 -0.68 17.60
C GLY A 392 -10.30 -0.93 16.21
N ASP A 393 -10.89 -2.09 16.03
CA ASP A 393 -11.57 -2.52 14.80
C ASP A 393 -12.89 -1.76 14.62
N ILE A 394 -12.85 -0.53 14.13
CA ILE A 394 -14.06 0.23 13.81
C ILE A 394 -14.29 0.11 12.31
N LYS A 395 -15.36 -0.59 11.92
CA LYS A 395 -15.84 -0.60 10.53
C LYS A 395 -16.37 0.78 10.18
N LYS A 396 -15.91 1.33 9.08
CA LYS A 396 -16.37 2.60 8.54
C LYS A 396 -16.62 2.50 7.04
N ASN A 397 -17.55 3.32 6.57
CA ASN A 397 -17.71 3.54 5.14
C ASN A 397 -16.49 4.29 4.60
N ALA A 398 -15.91 3.87 3.47
CA ALA A 398 -14.79 4.54 2.80
C ALA A 398 -15.09 6.01 2.47
N LYS A 399 -16.36 6.37 2.33
CA LYS A 399 -16.80 7.77 2.09
C LYS A 399 -16.56 8.69 3.28
N GLU A 400 -16.39 8.17 4.48
CA GLU A 400 -16.01 8.96 5.65
C GLU A 400 -14.49 9.10 5.71
N LEU A 401 -13.93 10.06 5.00
CA LEU A 401 -12.50 10.28 4.85
C LEU A 401 -11.76 10.45 6.19
N VAL A 402 -12.38 11.12 7.15
CA VAL A 402 -11.83 11.34 8.50
C VAL A 402 -12.89 10.96 9.53
N PRO A 403 -12.54 10.31 10.67
CA PRO A 403 -13.50 9.94 11.68
C PRO A 403 -14.29 11.12 12.22
N GLU A 404 -15.64 11.07 12.21
CA GLU A 404 -16.51 12.13 12.75
C GLU A 404 -16.38 12.33 14.26
N MET A 405 -15.83 11.35 14.97
CA MET A 405 -15.72 11.37 16.45
C MET A 405 -14.72 12.39 16.99
N TRP A 406 -14.02 13.12 16.14
CA TRP A 406 -13.06 14.14 16.54
C TRP A 406 -13.57 15.52 16.21
N ASP A 407 -13.51 16.43 17.20
CA ASP A 407 -13.84 17.84 16.98
C ASP A 407 -12.96 18.43 15.87
N LYS A 408 -13.59 18.85 14.77
CA LYS A 408 -12.88 19.47 13.64
C LYS A 408 -12.34 20.82 14.07
N LYS A 409 -11.03 20.96 14.08
CA LYS A 409 -10.40 22.28 14.20
C LYS A 409 -10.64 23.03 12.89
N THR A 410 -11.11 24.28 12.95
CA THR A 410 -11.12 25.18 11.80
C THR A 410 -9.70 25.34 11.25
N ASN A 411 -9.54 25.29 9.91
CA ASN A 411 -8.28 25.36 9.18
C ASN A 411 -7.37 24.10 9.32
N GLY A 412 -7.97 22.93 9.43
CA GLY A 412 -7.27 21.64 9.42
C GLY A 412 -6.70 21.30 8.05
N PHE A 413 -5.66 20.47 8.07
CA PHE A 413 -5.05 19.87 6.89
C PHE A 413 -4.93 18.37 7.07
N HIS A 414 -5.39 17.58 6.08
CA HIS A 414 -5.30 16.14 6.06
C HIS A 414 -4.62 15.66 4.78
N LEU A 415 -3.58 14.85 4.93
CA LEU A 415 -2.85 14.21 3.84
C LEU A 415 -3.26 12.75 3.74
N PHE A 416 -3.71 12.32 2.57
CA PHE A 416 -4.12 10.96 2.24
C PHE A 416 -3.08 10.30 1.36
N LEU A 417 -2.57 9.16 1.78
CA LEU A 417 -1.53 8.38 1.09
C LEU A 417 -1.99 6.93 0.89
N PRO A 418 -1.74 6.32 -0.28
CA PRO A 418 -2.18 4.94 -0.55
C PRO A 418 -1.35 3.91 0.21
N ILE A 419 -2.00 2.80 0.60
CA ILE A 419 -1.35 1.57 1.03
C ILE A 419 -1.80 0.49 0.05
N HIS A 420 -0.87 -0.12 -0.68
CA HIS A 420 -1.21 -1.02 -1.77
C HIS A 420 -0.21 -2.17 -1.94
N PHE A 421 -0.64 -3.27 -2.57
CA PHE A 421 0.20 -4.37 -3.03
C PHE A 421 0.29 -4.28 -4.56
N ARG A 422 1.35 -3.65 -5.08
CA ARG A 422 1.47 -3.29 -6.50
C ARG A 422 0.24 -2.51 -6.97
N GLU A 423 -0.53 -3.03 -7.97
CA GLU A 423 -1.74 -2.40 -8.49
C GLU A 423 -2.99 -2.53 -7.59
N ARG A 424 -2.91 -3.34 -6.51
CA ARG A 424 -4.07 -3.67 -5.67
C ARG A 424 -4.15 -2.80 -4.45
N GLU A 425 -5.27 -2.15 -4.25
CA GLU A 425 -5.55 -1.32 -3.09
C GLU A 425 -5.84 -2.17 -1.86
N VAL A 426 -5.16 -1.88 -0.76
CA VAL A 426 -5.37 -2.56 0.52
C VAL A 426 -5.73 -1.61 1.67
N GLY A 427 -5.46 -0.31 1.50
CA GLY A 427 -5.76 0.67 2.51
C GLY A 427 -5.24 2.06 2.18
N TYR A 428 -5.33 2.96 3.15
CA TYR A 428 -4.74 4.29 3.07
C TYR A 428 -4.34 4.82 4.45
N LEU A 429 -3.33 5.69 4.45
CA LEU A 429 -2.87 6.44 5.61
C LEU A 429 -3.40 7.86 5.54
N VAL A 430 -3.89 8.38 6.66
CA VAL A 430 -4.25 9.80 6.82
C VAL A 430 -3.36 10.42 7.86
N LEU A 431 -2.78 11.58 7.54
CA LEU A 431 -1.95 12.37 8.44
C LEU A 431 -2.57 13.76 8.59
N GLY A 432 -2.95 14.12 9.82
CA GLY A 432 -3.55 15.41 10.11
C GLY A 432 -2.56 16.41 10.69
N ASN A 433 -2.58 17.64 10.17
CA ASN A 433 -1.74 18.76 10.60
C ASN A 433 -0.24 18.45 10.68
N CYS A 434 0.26 17.76 9.66
CA CYS A 434 1.61 17.25 9.59
C CYS A 434 2.43 18.01 8.53
N ASP A 435 2.76 19.27 8.79
CA ASP A 435 3.46 20.14 7.85
C ASP A 435 4.87 19.62 7.54
N TYR A 436 5.53 19.09 8.55
CA TYR A 436 6.92 18.65 8.47
C TYR A 436 7.14 17.42 7.57
N MET A 437 6.18 16.52 7.51
CA MET A 437 6.29 15.28 6.74
C MET A 437 6.26 15.48 5.23
N LEU A 438 5.70 16.61 4.80
CA LEU A 438 5.64 16.97 3.37
C LEU A 438 6.98 17.40 2.82
N ASP A 439 7.92 17.78 3.67
CA ASP A 439 9.23 18.30 3.28
C ASP A 439 10.32 17.23 3.15
N ASN A 440 10.04 15.93 3.32
CA ASN A 440 11.05 14.90 3.18
C ASN A 440 10.55 13.56 2.61
N GLN A 441 11.51 12.79 2.08
CA GLN A 441 11.29 11.48 1.48
C GLN A 441 10.96 10.38 2.50
N PHE A 442 11.14 10.66 3.78
CA PHE A 442 11.00 9.68 4.85
C PHE A 442 9.60 9.07 4.95
N VAL A 443 8.55 9.87 4.72
CA VAL A 443 7.17 9.37 4.73
C VAL A 443 6.97 8.33 3.61
N PHE A 444 7.46 8.63 2.42
CA PHE A 444 7.40 7.71 1.29
C PHE A 444 8.15 6.42 1.59
N ASP A 445 9.41 6.52 2.04
CA ASP A 445 10.24 5.35 2.35
C ASP A 445 9.64 4.52 3.49
N SER A 446 9.05 5.17 4.49
CA SER A 446 8.35 4.51 5.60
C SER A 446 7.10 3.78 5.13
N LEU A 447 6.29 4.41 4.27
CA LEU A 447 5.06 3.84 3.75
C LEU A 447 5.33 2.70 2.76
N SER A 448 6.33 2.86 1.89
CA SER A 448 6.80 1.80 0.99
C SER A 448 7.30 0.58 1.79
N THR A 449 8.13 0.82 2.82
CA THR A 449 8.60 -0.23 3.73
C THR A 449 7.45 -0.93 4.45
N PHE A 450 6.46 -0.16 4.88
CA PHE A 450 5.25 -0.69 5.52
C PHE A 450 4.45 -1.56 4.54
N SER A 451 4.21 -1.09 3.32
CA SER A 451 3.47 -1.82 2.28
C SER A 451 4.16 -3.13 1.90
N GLU A 452 5.49 -3.12 1.73
CA GLU A 452 6.27 -4.34 1.45
C GLU A 452 6.18 -5.36 2.60
N ALA A 453 6.31 -4.91 3.85
CA ALA A 453 6.20 -5.78 5.01
C ALA A 453 4.77 -6.32 5.20
N LEU A 454 3.76 -5.52 4.86
CA LEU A 454 2.35 -5.88 4.88
C LEU A 454 2.06 -6.99 3.85
N GLU A 455 2.56 -6.86 2.62
CA GLU A 455 2.45 -7.89 1.58
C GLU A 455 3.13 -9.20 2.02
N TYR A 456 4.30 -9.11 2.66
CA TYR A 456 5.00 -10.28 3.20
C TYR A 456 4.19 -10.98 4.29
N LEU A 457 3.66 -10.24 5.28
CA LEU A 457 2.82 -10.79 6.34
C LEU A 457 1.56 -11.45 5.76
N HIS A 458 0.93 -10.80 4.81
CA HIS A 458 -0.23 -11.32 4.09
C HIS A 458 0.08 -12.66 3.42
N GLY A 459 1.16 -12.74 2.65
CA GLY A 459 1.62 -13.98 2.01
C GLY A 459 1.86 -15.10 3.01
N LYS A 460 2.43 -14.79 4.19
CA LYS A 460 2.64 -15.75 5.28
C LYS A 460 1.31 -16.27 5.85
N ILE A 461 0.32 -15.40 6.02
CA ILE A 461 -1.02 -15.77 6.50
C ILE A 461 -1.70 -16.72 5.49
N VAL A 462 -1.68 -16.37 4.21
CA VAL A 462 -2.25 -17.18 3.12
C VAL A 462 -1.59 -18.56 3.05
N LEU A 463 -0.24 -18.61 3.11
CA LEU A 463 0.50 -19.85 3.08
C LEU A 463 0.18 -20.76 4.29
N ARG A 464 0.09 -20.16 5.49
CA ARG A 464 -0.27 -20.90 6.71
C ARG A 464 -1.67 -21.53 6.58
N ARG A 465 -2.63 -20.80 6.00
CA ARG A 465 -3.98 -21.32 5.74
C ARG A 465 -3.99 -22.46 4.75
N ALA A 466 -3.26 -22.29 3.63
CA ALA A 466 -3.14 -23.33 2.62
C ALA A 466 -2.54 -24.60 3.24
N ASN A 467 -1.49 -24.49 4.06
CA ASN A 467 -0.89 -25.60 4.77
C ASN A 467 -1.85 -26.26 5.75
N ASN A 468 -2.63 -25.47 6.51
CA ASN A 468 -3.64 -26.00 7.43
C ASN A 468 -4.76 -26.76 6.67
N LYS A 469 -5.18 -26.23 5.50
CA LYS A 469 -6.16 -26.92 4.63
C LYS A 469 -5.59 -28.23 4.12
N LEU A 470 -4.35 -28.23 3.63
CA LEU A 470 -3.67 -29.45 3.19
C LEU A 470 -3.51 -30.47 4.32
N SER A 471 -3.12 -30.03 5.51
CA SER A 471 -2.99 -30.90 6.68
C SER A 471 -4.33 -31.54 7.05
N LYS A 472 -5.44 -30.76 7.06
CA LYS A 472 -6.79 -31.31 7.32
C LYS A 472 -7.20 -32.34 6.26
N LEU A 473 -6.96 -32.07 4.97
CA LEU A 473 -7.24 -33.02 3.89
C LEU A 473 -6.38 -34.30 3.99
N TYR A 474 -5.14 -34.16 4.51
CA TYR A 474 -4.24 -35.27 4.67
C TYR A 474 -4.60 -36.24 5.82
N ILE A 475 -5.19 -35.72 6.91
CA ILE A 475 -5.52 -36.52 8.12
C ILE A 475 -6.99 -36.91 8.25
N LEU A 476 -7.90 -36.42 7.38
CA LEU A 476 -9.31 -36.80 7.37
C LEU A 476 -9.61 -37.91 6.36
N ASP A 477 -10.54 -38.80 6.69
CA ASP A 477 -11.13 -39.77 5.76
C ASP A 477 -12.23 -39.11 4.95
N SER A 478 -12.12 -39.12 3.63
CA SER A 478 -13.04 -38.43 2.72
C SER A 478 -14.47 -38.98 2.72
N LEU A 479 -14.66 -40.25 3.10
CA LEU A 479 -15.97 -40.88 3.14
C LEU A 479 -16.73 -40.57 4.44
N THR A 480 -16.04 -40.60 5.57
CA THR A 480 -16.62 -40.54 6.91
C THR A 480 -16.47 -39.17 7.58
N GLY A 481 -15.50 -38.38 7.16
CA GLY A 481 -15.13 -37.12 7.84
C GLY A 481 -14.50 -37.32 9.23
N LEU A 482 -14.30 -38.57 9.69
CA LEU A 482 -13.43 -38.85 10.81
C LEU A 482 -11.96 -38.74 10.42
N TYR A 483 -11.06 -38.78 11.38
CA TYR A 483 -9.63 -38.89 11.06
C TYR A 483 -9.34 -40.17 10.29
N ASN A 484 -8.35 -40.14 9.41
CA ASN A 484 -7.85 -41.32 8.73
C ASN A 484 -6.67 -41.96 9.50
N ARG A 485 -6.12 -43.04 8.99
CA ARG A 485 -4.99 -43.76 9.62
C ARG A 485 -3.74 -42.87 9.82
N MET A 486 -3.54 -41.81 9.02
CA MET A 486 -2.38 -40.90 9.18
C MET A 486 -2.47 -40.09 10.49
N ALA A 487 -3.68 -39.88 11.01
CA ALA A 487 -3.90 -39.21 12.29
C ALA A 487 -3.41 -40.02 13.51
N TYR A 488 -3.04 -41.29 13.32
CA TYR A 488 -2.49 -42.12 14.39
C TYR A 488 -1.26 -41.48 15.04
N ASN A 489 -0.24 -41.17 14.24
CA ASN A 489 1.00 -40.57 14.73
C ASN A 489 0.83 -39.08 15.09
N GLU A 490 -0.04 -38.40 14.37
CA GLU A 490 -0.17 -36.92 14.50
C GLU A 490 -1.09 -36.51 15.66
N LEU A 491 -2.10 -37.32 16.02
CA LEU A 491 -3.11 -36.96 17.01
C LEU A 491 -3.29 -38.03 18.09
N ALA A 492 -3.42 -39.30 17.72
CA ALA A 492 -3.80 -40.36 18.66
C ALA A 492 -2.66 -40.69 19.64
N GLU A 493 -1.47 -40.92 19.16
CA GLU A 493 -0.28 -41.20 19.98
C GLU A 493 0.11 -40.00 20.86
N PRO A 494 0.12 -38.73 20.37
CA PRO A 494 0.33 -37.56 21.21
C PRO A 494 -0.74 -37.38 22.30
N LEU A 495 -2.02 -37.66 22.00
CA LEU A 495 -3.09 -37.61 22.99
C LEU A 495 -2.89 -38.68 24.08
N PHE A 496 -2.52 -39.90 23.70
CA PHE A 496 -2.19 -40.97 24.64
C PHE A 496 -1.01 -40.59 25.54
N GLU A 497 0.11 -40.11 24.97
CA GLU A 497 1.28 -39.68 25.74
C GLU A 497 0.96 -38.48 26.66
N LYS A 498 0.05 -37.58 26.26
CA LYS A 498 -0.44 -36.51 27.13
C LYS A 498 -1.20 -37.09 28.34
N CYS A 499 -2.15 -38.00 28.12
CA CYS A 499 -2.86 -38.66 29.20
C CYS A 499 -1.92 -39.41 30.16
N LYS A 500 -0.90 -40.07 29.62
CA LYS A 500 0.18 -40.71 30.39
C LYS A 500 0.94 -39.72 31.25
N ALA A 501 1.36 -38.59 30.68
CA ALA A 501 2.10 -37.54 31.41
C ALA A 501 1.23 -36.88 32.52
N GLU A 502 -0.06 -36.71 32.28
CA GLU A 502 -1.02 -36.17 33.24
C GLU A 502 -1.58 -37.21 34.22
N ASN A 503 -1.20 -38.50 34.07
CA ASN A 503 -1.68 -39.62 34.82
C ASN A 503 -3.22 -39.69 34.85
N THR A 504 -3.86 -39.38 33.71
CA THR A 504 -5.31 -39.46 33.56
C THR A 504 -5.72 -40.71 32.77
N PRO A 505 -6.82 -41.40 33.13
CA PRO A 505 -7.22 -42.62 32.44
C PRO A 505 -7.62 -42.29 31.00
N VAL A 506 -7.32 -43.21 30.09
CA VAL A 506 -7.71 -43.14 28.68
C VAL A 506 -8.35 -44.44 28.24
N THR A 507 -9.49 -44.34 27.56
CA THR A 507 -10.14 -45.51 26.97
C THR A 507 -9.84 -45.57 25.47
N ILE A 508 -9.41 -46.75 25.02
CA ILE A 508 -9.18 -47.05 23.60
C ILE A 508 -10.29 -48.05 23.18
N MET A 509 -11.04 -47.66 22.13
CA MET A 509 -12.06 -48.54 21.56
C MET A 509 -11.68 -48.92 20.14
N PHE A 510 -11.76 -50.18 19.78
CA PHE A 510 -11.67 -50.69 18.43
C PHE A 510 -13.06 -51.13 17.97
N ILE A 511 -13.49 -50.67 16.80
CA ILE A 511 -14.84 -50.83 16.26
C ILE A 511 -14.71 -51.36 14.83
N ASP A 512 -15.44 -52.42 14.47
CA ASP A 512 -15.45 -53.03 13.15
C ASP A 512 -16.88 -53.16 12.63
N ALA A 513 -17.10 -52.81 11.37
CA ALA A 513 -18.42 -52.92 10.73
C ALA A 513 -18.80 -54.38 10.50
N ASP A 514 -19.94 -54.78 11.06
CA ASP A 514 -20.41 -56.14 10.87
C ASP A 514 -21.04 -56.29 9.46
N HIS A 515 -20.82 -57.46 8.85
CA HIS A 515 -21.41 -57.86 7.56
C HIS A 515 -21.16 -56.93 6.37
N LEU A 516 -20.16 -56.05 6.40
CA LEU A 516 -19.91 -55.08 5.33
C LEU A 516 -19.74 -55.75 3.96
N LYS A 517 -19.06 -56.92 3.93
CA LYS A 517 -18.87 -57.70 2.70
C LYS A 517 -20.22 -58.15 2.11
N TYR A 518 -21.10 -58.68 2.95
CA TYR A 518 -22.45 -59.08 2.53
C TYR A 518 -23.25 -57.87 2.00
N ILE A 519 -23.19 -56.71 2.69
CA ILE A 519 -23.85 -55.53 2.25
C ILE A 519 -23.34 -55.06 0.88
N ASN A 520 -22.01 -55.09 0.68
CA ASN A 520 -21.41 -54.76 -0.60
C ASN A 520 -21.83 -55.70 -1.73
N ASP A 521 -21.81 -57.03 -1.45
CA ASP A 521 -22.10 -58.07 -2.43
C ASP A 521 -23.59 -58.06 -2.86
N GLU A 522 -24.53 -57.81 -1.91
CA GLU A 522 -25.98 -57.87 -2.12
C GLU A 522 -26.59 -56.54 -2.54
N PHE A 523 -26.12 -55.40 -1.97
CA PHE A 523 -26.73 -54.08 -2.13
C PHE A 523 -25.82 -53.10 -2.87
N GLY A 524 -24.57 -53.50 -3.19
CA GLY A 524 -23.58 -52.66 -3.87
C GLY A 524 -22.74 -51.80 -2.93
N HIS A 525 -21.58 -51.35 -3.47
CA HIS A 525 -20.60 -50.57 -2.71
C HIS A 525 -21.12 -49.23 -2.16
N ASP A 526 -22.09 -48.61 -2.81
CA ASP A 526 -22.70 -47.37 -2.30
C ASP A 526 -23.47 -47.61 -0.99
N MET A 527 -24.11 -48.74 -0.87
CA MET A 527 -24.80 -49.11 0.36
C MET A 527 -23.81 -49.48 1.47
N GLY A 528 -22.69 -50.12 1.12
CA GLY A 528 -21.57 -50.32 2.07
C GLY A 528 -20.98 -49.00 2.55
N ASN A 529 -20.82 -48.02 1.68
CA ASN A 529 -20.40 -46.69 2.05
C ASN A 529 -21.36 -46.00 3.01
N ILE A 530 -22.67 -46.20 2.82
CA ILE A 530 -23.71 -45.71 3.76
C ILE A 530 -23.58 -46.39 5.12
N ALA A 531 -23.32 -47.70 5.18
CA ALA A 531 -23.09 -48.39 6.43
C ALA A 531 -21.90 -47.84 7.19
N ILE A 532 -20.79 -47.62 6.49
CA ILE A 532 -19.55 -47.02 7.04
C ILE A 532 -19.85 -45.60 7.58
N LYS A 533 -20.60 -44.77 6.81
CA LYS A 533 -21.00 -43.42 7.25
C LYS A 533 -21.86 -43.46 8.50
N GLY A 534 -22.83 -44.37 8.56
CA GLY A 534 -23.68 -44.54 9.72
C GLY A 534 -22.91 -44.89 11.01
N ILE A 535 -21.91 -45.77 10.92
CA ILE A 535 -21.03 -46.07 12.05
C ILE A 535 -20.17 -44.84 12.43
N ALA A 536 -19.62 -44.14 11.45
CA ALA A 536 -18.84 -42.93 11.71
C ALA A 536 -19.64 -41.83 12.38
N ASP A 537 -20.91 -41.63 11.98
CA ASP A 537 -21.82 -40.67 12.63
C ASP A 537 -22.17 -41.08 14.04
N ALA A 538 -22.38 -42.39 14.28
CA ALA A 538 -22.59 -42.92 15.63
C ALA A 538 -21.37 -42.69 16.54
N ILE A 539 -20.15 -42.88 16.02
CA ILE A 539 -18.89 -42.58 16.73
C ILE A 539 -18.83 -41.08 17.06
N ARG A 540 -19.08 -40.21 16.08
CA ARG A 540 -18.99 -38.75 16.22
C ARG A 540 -19.97 -38.23 17.27
N GLU A 541 -21.19 -38.74 17.29
CA GLU A 541 -22.21 -38.32 18.24
C GLU A 541 -22.08 -38.95 19.64
N SER A 542 -21.32 -40.04 19.75
CA SER A 542 -21.13 -40.75 21.04
C SER A 542 -19.85 -40.34 21.76
N CYS A 543 -18.83 -39.86 21.03
CA CYS A 543 -17.56 -39.49 21.60
C CYS A 543 -17.52 -38.00 22.02
N PRO A 544 -16.82 -37.67 23.12
CA PRO A 544 -16.61 -36.27 23.51
C PRO A 544 -15.79 -35.51 22.52
N SER A 545 -15.86 -34.17 22.56
CA SER A 545 -15.21 -33.27 21.58
C SER A 545 -13.67 -33.30 21.61
N ASP A 546 -13.07 -33.75 22.70
CA ASP A 546 -11.62 -33.91 22.89
C ASP A 546 -11.12 -35.34 22.55
N ALA A 547 -12.00 -36.21 22.08
CA ALA A 547 -11.65 -37.56 21.62
C ALA A 547 -11.01 -37.51 20.21
N VAL A 548 -10.08 -38.42 19.95
CA VAL A 548 -9.59 -38.71 18.60
C VAL A 548 -10.31 -39.96 18.08
N ALA A 549 -11.17 -39.79 17.08
CA ALA A 549 -11.88 -40.86 16.41
C ALA A 549 -11.40 -40.99 14.97
N MET A 550 -10.93 -42.16 14.55
CA MET A 550 -10.35 -42.41 13.25
C MET A 550 -10.88 -43.63 12.54
N ARG A 551 -10.95 -43.59 11.23
CA ARG A 551 -11.12 -44.75 10.39
C ARG A 551 -9.73 -45.36 10.16
N TYR A 552 -9.50 -46.50 10.82
CA TYR A 552 -8.16 -47.13 10.88
C TYR A 552 -7.90 -48.08 9.67
N GLY A 553 -8.95 -48.72 9.19
CA GLY A 553 -8.95 -49.61 8.01
C GLY A 553 -10.18 -49.38 7.11
N GLY A 554 -10.50 -50.30 6.23
CA GLY A 554 -11.67 -50.23 5.34
C GLY A 554 -13.03 -50.16 6.11
N ASP A 555 -13.18 -51.04 7.10
CA ASP A 555 -14.34 -51.25 7.97
C ASP A 555 -14.00 -51.07 9.46
N GLU A 556 -12.78 -50.69 9.78
CA GLU A 556 -12.23 -50.61 11.13
C GLU A 556 -12.11 -49.13 11.59
N PHE A 557 -12.50 -48.88 12.82
CA PHE A 557 -12.43 -47.57 13.47
C PHE A 557 -11.72 -47.71 14.83
N VAL A 558 -10.98 -46.68 15.19
CA VAL A 558 -10.34 -46.58 16.50
C VAL A 558 -10.69 -45.23 17.14
N THR A 559 -11.04 -45.27 18.43
CA THR A 559 -11.28 -44.04 19.20
C THR A 559 -10.42 -43.99 20.43
N ILE A 560 -9.84 -42.80 20.72
CA ILE A 560 -9.04 -42.54 21.90
C ILE A 560 -9.81 -41.49 22.71
N LEU A 561 -10.26 -41.90 23.91
CA LEU A 561 -11.13 -41.13 24.76
C LEU A 561 -10.41 -40.70 26.04
N PRO A 562 -9.92 -39.43 26.12
CA PRO A 562 -9.23 -38.96 27.32
C PRO A 562 -10.21 -38.81 28.50
N ASN A 563 -9.74 -38.99 29.73
CA ASN A 563 -10.50 -38.88 30.97
C ASN A 563 -11.70 -39.83 31.06
N PHE A 564 -11.64 -40.96 30.34
CA PHE A 564 -12.64 -42.04 30.40
C PHE A 564 -12.11 -43.18 31.27
N ASN A 565 -12.78 -43.42 32.38
CA ASN A 565 -12.55 -44.56 33.28
C ASN A 565 -13.47 -45.73 32.92
N ASP A 566 -13.36 -46.83 33.67
CA ASP A 566 -14.15 -48.02 33.44
C ASP A 566 -15.67 -47.76 33.39
N ASP A 567 -16.21 -46.99 34.32
CA ASP A 567 -17.66 -46.69 34.37
C ASP A 567 -18.13 -45.96 33.11
N LYS A 568 -17.39 -44.96 32.64
CA LYS A 568 -17.72 -44.21 31.43
C LYS A 568 -17.55 -45.06 30.16
N ALA A 569 -16.54 -45.89 30.13
CA ALA A 569 -16.26 -46.77 29.00
C ALA A 569 -17.35 -47.83 28.85
N GLU A 570 -17.80 -48.40 29.96
CA GLU A 570 -18.91 -49.38 29.98
C GLU A 570 -20.24 -48.73 29.57
N GLN A 571 -20.56 -47.55 30.11
CA GLN A 571 -21.74 -46.80 29.69
C GLN A 571 -21.76 -46.49 28.18
N LEU A 572 -20.63 -46.07 27.63
CA LEU A 572 -20.52 -45.81 26.20
C LEU A 572 -20.67 -47.10 25.39
N TYR A 573 -20.01 -48.18 25.81
CA TYR A 573 -20.09 -49.48 25.17
C TYR A 573 -21.52 -50.00 25.09
N GLU A 574 -22.29 -49.93 26.20
CA GLU A 574 -23.70 -50.34 26.27
C GLU A 574 -24.63 -49.43 25.46
N ALA A 575 -24.36 -48.14 25.43
CA ALA A 575 -25.19 -47.15 24.74
C ALA A 575 -24.97 -47.14 23.21
N PHE A 576 -23.76 -47.45 22.71
CA PHE A 576 -23.39 -47.32 21.33
C PHE A 576 -24.27 -48.10 20.35
N PRO A 577 -24.66 -49.39 20.60
CA PRO A 577 -25.51 -50.13 19.68
C PRO A 577 -26.90 -49.47 19.50
N LYS A 578 -27.48 -48.91 20.58
CA LYS A 578 -28.74 -48.18 20.52
C LYS A 578 -28.59 -46.87 19.71
N LYS A 579 -27.50 -46.17 19.92
CA LYS A 579 -27.18 -44.94 19.18
C LYS A 579 -26.99 -45.21 17.69
N LEU A 580 -26.26 -46.28 17.37
CA LEU A 580 -26.04 -46.72 15.98
C LEU A 580 -27.40 -47.07 15.32
N GLN A 581 -28.28 -47.78 16.03
CA GLN A 581 -29.61 -48.10 15.50
C GLN A 581 -30.47 -46.85 15.24
N GLN A 582 -30.40 -45.86 16.11
CA GLN A 582 -31.11 -44.58 15.92
C GLN A 582 -30.60 -43.85 14.66
N ILE A 583 -29.30 -43.77 14.47
CA ILE A 583 -28.70 -43.15 13.32
C ILE A 583 -28.99 -43.91 12.03
N ALA A 584 -28.92 -45.25 12.07
CA ALA A 584 -29.26 -46.12 10.95
C ALA A 584 -30.67 -45.88 10.41
N GLN A 585 -31.63 -45.61 11.26
CA GLN A 585 -33.02 -45.28 10.86
C GLN A 585 -33.06 -44.02 9.97
N GLY A 586 -32.18 -43.06 10.19
CA GLY A 586 -32.07 -41.84 9.38
C GLY A 586 -31.58 -42.07 7.94
N TYR A 587 -30.89 -43.16 7.70
CA TYR A 587 -30.36 -43.53 6.37
C TYR A 587 -31.33 -44.28 5.46
N ASN A 588 -32.48 -44.74 6.02
CA ASN A 588 -33.55 -45.41 5.29
C ASN A 588 -33.04 -46.59 4.40
N VAL A 589 -32.22 -47.47 4.98
CA VAL A 589 -31.64 -48.67 4.30
C VAL A 589 -32.41 -49.92 4.69
N GLU A 590 -32.44 -50.94 3.79
CA GLU A 590 -33.16 -52.19 3.95
C GLU A 590 -32.41 -53.26 4.77
N PHE A 591 -31.20 -52.92 5.23
CA PHE A 591 -30.37 -53.82 6.02
C PHE A 591 -29.96 -53.17 7.37
N PRO A 592 -29.68 -53.96 8.41
CA PRO A 592 -29.19 -53.42 9.67
C PRO A 592 -27.74 -52.92 9.55
N ILE A 593 -27.48 -51.71 10.08
CA ILE A 593 -26.09 -51.23 10.25
C ILE A 593 -25.66 -51.65 11.66
N GLU A 594 -24.71 -52.51 11.75
CA GLU A 594 -24.20 -53.11 13.00
C GLU A 594 -22.70 -53.01 13.08
N ALA A 595 -22.16 -52.97 14.29
CA ALA A 595 -20.74 -52.96 14.54
C ALA A 595 -20.35 -53.80 15.77
N SER A 596 -19.22 -54.45 15.70
CA SER A 596 -18.59 -55.11 16.81
C SER A 596 -17.60 -54.21 17.51
N ILE A 597 -17.54 -54.20 18.83
CA ILE A 597 -16.76 -53.27 19.63
C ILE A 597 -15.89 -54.02 20.64
N GLY A 598 -14.67 -53.63 20.79
CA GLY A 598 -13.81 -53.98 21.90
C GLY A 598 -13.21 -52.73 22.53
N TYR A 599 -13.07 -52.70 23.83
CA TYR A 599 -12.43 -51.57 24.50
C TYR A 599 -11.53 -51.97 25.64
N ILE A 600 -10.58 -51.11 25.96
CA ILE A 600 -9.73 -51.21 27.15
C ILE A 600 -9.63 -49.85 27.83
N VAL A 601 -9.50 -49.86 29.13
CA VAL A 601 -9.21 -48.68 29.92
C VAL A 601 -7.76 -48.75 30.39
N VAL A 602 -6.97 -47.75 30.07
CA VAL A 602 -5.57 -47.68 30.43
C VAL A 602 -5.40 -46.67 31.54
N SER A 603 -4.89 -47.11 32.66
CA SER A 603 -4.58 -46.27 33.84
C SER A 603 -3.17 -46.43 34.32
N ASP A 604 -2.49 -47.53 33.96
CA ASP A 604 -1.14 -47.84 34.40
C ASP A 604 -0.04 -47.50 33.38
N PHE A 605 -0.37 -47.31 32.12
CA PHE A 605 0.50 -46.99 31.00
C PHE A 605 1.76 -47.85 30.92
N ALA A 606 1.64 -49.14 31.29
CA ALA A 606 2.77 -50.06 31.40
C ALA A 606 3.30 -50.57 30.06
N LYS A 607 2.49 -50.47 28.98
CA LYS A 607 2.82 -50.95 27.64
C LYS A 607 2.89 -49.80 26.63
N PRO A 608 3.53 -50.05 25.47
CA PRO A 608 3.44 -49.14 24.34
C PRO A 608 1.99 -48.92 23.85
N PHE A 609 1.69 -47.74 23.28
CA PHE A 609 0.35 -47.39 22.80
C PHE A 609 -0.25 -48.43 21.84
N ASN A 610 0.58 -48.92 20.91
CA ASN A 610 0.16 -49.91 19.90
C ASN A 610 -0.31 -51.25 20.52
N ASP A 611 0.30 -51.68 21.64
CA ASP A 611 -0.08 -52.92 22.33
C ASP A 611 -1.49 -52.82 22.92
N TYR A 612 -1.85 -51.63 23.41
CA TYR A 612 -3.20 -51.39 23.92
C TYR A 612 -4.26 -51.36 22.79
N ILE A 613 -3.91 -50.85 21.60
CA ILE A 613 -4.80 -50.95 20.43
C ILE A 613 -5.03 -52.41 20.05
N ASN A 614 -3.95 -53.20 20.01
CA ASN A 614 -4.08 -54.62 19.71
C ASN A 614 -4.93 -55.37 20.74
N GLU A 615 -4.86 -55.06 22.05
CA GLU A 615 -5.70 -55.62 23.08
C GLU A 615 -7.20 -55.24 22.90
N ALA A 616 -7.47 -54.00 22.47
CA ALA A 616 -8.84 -53.55 22.14
C ALA A 616 -9.38 -54.32 20.91
N ASP A 617 -8.54 -54.55 19.89
CA ASP A 617 -8.88 -55.35 18.70
C ASP A 617 -9.19 -56.79 19.07
N GLU A 618 -8.34 -57.45 19.91
CA GLU A 618 -8.63 -58.80 20.39
C GLU A 618 -9.95 -58.93 21.08
N LYS A 619 -10.34 -57.96 21.93
CA LYS A 619 -11.64 -57.90 22.58
C LYS A 619 -12.79 -57.68 21.59
N MET A 620 -12.61 -56.81 20.58
CA MET A 620 -13.56 -56.62 19.49
C MET A 620 -13.78 -57.91 18.71
N TYR A 621 -12.71 -58.64 18.39
CA TYR A 621 -12.80 -59.92 17.69
C TYR A 621 -13.53 -60.99 18.50
N ALA A 622 -13.28 -61.05 19.82
CA ALA A 622 -14.02 -61.92 20.72
C ALA A 622 -15.53 -61.62 20.73
N HIS A 623 -15.90 -60.30 20.79
CA HIS A 623 -17.29 -59.85 20.69
C HIS A 623 -17.92 -60.25 19.34
N LYS A 624 -17.21 -60.05 18.24
CA LYS A 624 -17.64 -60.47 16.90
C LYS A 624 -17.93 -61.95 16.78
N LYS A 625 -17.08 -62.81 17.42
CA LYS A 625 -17.33 -64.25 17.48
C LYS A 625 -18.54 -64.65 18.32
N ALA A 626 -18.73 -64.05 19.47
CA ALA A 626 -19.86 -64.32 20.34
C ALA A 626 -21.20 -64.04 19.64
N ARG A 627 -21.30 -62.90 18.95
CA ARG A 627 -22.49 -62.51 18.17
C ARG A 627 -22.81 -63.48 17.01
N ARG A 628 -21.77 -64.09 16.41
CA ARG A 628 -21.96 -65.11 15.34
C ARG A 628 -22.53 -66.40 15.88
N VAL A 629 -22.16 -66.78 17.11
CA VAL A 629 -22.64 -68.03 17.74
C VAL A 629 -24.10 -67.88 18.24
N GLU A 630 -24.51 -66.68 18.72
CA GLU A 630 -25.86 -66.41 19.15
C GLU A 630 -26.89 -66.37 18.00
N ARG A 631 -26.44 -66.24 16.76
CA ARG A 631 -27.28 -66.17 15.55
C ARG A 631 -27.36 -67.44 14.74
N GLN A 632 -26.57 -68.49 15.12
CA GLN A 632 -26.71 -69.85 14.61
C GLN A 632 -27.63 -70.70 15.50
#